data_f16e525b51fb72b15a3c80602f067ec5
#
_entry.id   f16e525b51fb72b15a3c80602f067ec5
#
_cell.length_a   1.000
_cell.length_b   1.000
_cell.length_c   1.000
_cell.angle_alpha   90.00
_cell.angle_beta   90.00
_cell.angle_gamma   90.00
#
_symmetry.space_group_name_H-M   'P 1'
#
loop_
_entity.id
_entity.type
_entity.pdbx_description
1 polymer ?
#
loop_
_entity_poly.entity_id
_entity_poly.type
_entity_poly.pdbx_seq_one_letter_code
_entity_poly.pdbx_strand_id
1 'polypeptide(L)'
;MKHKFITIGEIMLRLTPPDYEKIRTATAFEARYGGSEANVALSLANLGVDASFFTVVPENSLGKSAVRMMRSNDVNCDSVIYSTEEETPTHRLGTYYLETGYGIRPSKVVYDRKHSAFSEYDFSQTDVKKLLEGYTWLHLSGITPALGKSCRELILNCLKTAKENGMIISFDGNFRST
;
A
#
# COMPACT_ATOMS: atom_id res chain seq x y z
N MET A 1 -9.89 4.23 -26.04
CA MET A 1 -9.90 3.12 -25.05
C MET A 1 -9.92 3.72 -23.67
N LYS A 2 -10.76 3.20 -22.76
CA LYS A 2 -10.76 3.65 -21.37
C LYS A 2 -9.52 3.07 -20.69
N HIS A 3 -8.67 3.91 -20.06
CA HIS A 3 -7.49 3.44 -19.37
C HIS A 3 -7.88 2.70 -18.09
N LYS A 4 -7.18 1.60 -17.80
CA LYS A 4 -7.28 0.84 -16.57
C LYS A 4 -5.95 0.91 -15.82
N PHE A 5 -6.01 1.34 -14.57
CA PHE A 5 -4.84 1.52 -13.73
C PHE A 5 -4.72 0.39 -12.71
N ILE A 6 -3.50 -0.06 -12.48
CA ILE A 6 -3.16 -0.89 -11.32
C ILE A 6 -2.03 -0.22 -10.54
N THR A 7 -2.18 -0.18 -9.22
CA THR A 7 -1.13 0.28 -8.30
C THR A 7 -0.72 -0.89 -7.41
N ILE A 8 0.57 -0.99 -7.08
CA ILE A 8 1.13 -2.13 -6.33
C ILE A 8 1.96 -1.62 -5.17
N GLY A 9 1.57 -1.95 -3.94
CA GLY A 9 2.29 -1.52 -2.76
C GLY A 9 1.64 -1.92 -1.45
N GLU A 10 2.20 -1.44 -0.34
CA GLU A 10 1.72 -1.73 1.00
C GLU A 10 0.65 -0.74 1.45
N ILE A 11 -0.44 -1.27 2.00
CA ILE A 11 -1.41 -0.50 2.79
C ILE A 11 -1.13 -0.67 4.28
N MET A 12 -1.14 0.43 5.03
CA MET A 12 -0.81 0.44 6.45
C MET A 12 -1.95 1.04 7.28
N LEU A 13 -2.00 0.65 8.55
CA LEU A 13 -2.83 1.30 9.55
C LEU A 13 -2.14 2.58 10.02
N ARG A 14 -2.82 3.73 9.89
CA ARG A 14 -2.42 5.01 10.47
C ARG A 14 -3.16 5.24 11.77
N LEU A 15 -2.42 5.52 12.83
CA LEU A 15 -2.94 5.91 14.13
C LEU A 15 -2.55 7.36 14.43
N THR A 16 -3.55 8.22 14.64
CA THR A 16 -3.37 9.66 14.86
C THR A 16 -4.04 10.05 16.16
N PRO A 17 -3.33 10.64 17.14
CA PRO A 17 -3.98 11.23 18.31
C PRO A 17 -4.98 12.32 17.90
N PRO A 18 -6.13 12.44 18.57
CA PRO A 18 -7.09 13.52 18.29
C PRO A 18 -6.51 14.90 18.69
N ASP A 19 -7.14 15.96 18.23
CA ASP A 19 -6.97 17.34 18.70
C ASP A 19 -5.51 17.83 18.80
N TYR A 20 -4.63 17.39 17.88
CA TYR A 20 -3.19 17.71 17.88
C TYR A 20 -2.43 17.25 19.13
N GLU A 21 -2.96 16.29 19.85
CA GLU A 21 -2.31 15.70 21.01
C GLU A 21 -0.99 15.02 20.62
N LYS A 22 -0.05 14.95 21.57
CA LYS A 22 1.22 14.24 21.35
C LYS A 22 1.04 12.75 21.60
N ILE A 23 1.71 11.93 20.81
CA ILE A 23 1.69 10.46 20.96
C ILE A 23 2.00 10.05 22.42
N ARG A 24 2.95 10.72 23.08
CA ARG A 24 3.38 10.39 24.45
C ARG A 24 2.31 10.59 25.54
N THR A 25 1.30 11.40 25.26
CA THR A 25 0.21 11.73 26.21
C THR A 25 -1.12 11.21 25.76
N ALA A 26 -1.23 10.72 24.53
CA ALA A 26 -2.47 10.29 23.93
C ALA A 26 -3.04 9.06 24.65
N THR A 27 -4.32 9.15 24.98
CA THR A 27 -5.11 8.05 25.55
C THR A 27 -6.03 7.39 24.51
N ALA A 28 -6.15 8.01 23.33
CA ALA A 28 -6.95 7.53 22.20
C ALA A 28 -6.24 7.78 20.88
N PHE A 29 -6.60 7.02 19.85
CA PHE A 29 -6.11 7.19 18.49
C PHE A 29 -7.24 7.01 17.48
N GLU A 30 -7.31 7.89 16.49
CA GLU A 30 -8.10 7.69 15.30
C GLU A 30 -7.38 6.73 14.36
N ALA A 31 -8.09 5.70 13.92
CA ALA A 31 -7.59 4.69 12.98
C ALA A 31 -7.99 5.06 11.55
N ARG A 32 -7.02 5.13 10.65
CA ARG A 32 -7.20 5.32 9.21
C ARG A 32 -6.27 4.36 8.48
N TYR A 33 -6.52 4.16 7.18
CA TYR A 33 -5.63 3.36 6.34
C TYR A 33 -5.00 4.26 5.28
N GLY A 34 -3.76 3.94 4.89
CA GLY A 34 -3.04 4.67 3.84
C GLY A 34 -1.76 3.96 3.43
N GLY A 35 -1.26 4.34 2.29
CA GLY A 35 -0.02 3.87 1.69
C GLY A 35 0.23 4.68 0.44
N SER A 36 1.47 4.79 -0.03
CA SER A 36 1.78 5.62 -1.20
C SER A 36 0.90 5.23 -2.39
N GLU A 37 0.98 3.98 -2.80
CA GLU A 37 0.27 3.43 -3.96
C GLU A 37 -1.24 3.27 -3.69
N ALA A 38 -1.62 2.95 -2.44
CA ALA A 38 -3.03 2.89 -2.03
C ALA A 38 -3.70 4.27 -2.15
N ASN A 39 -3.01 5.34 -1.75
CA ASN A 39 -3.53 6.71 -1.88
C ASN A 39 -3.70 7.13 -3.35
N VAL A 40 -2.82 6.68 -4.23
CA VAL A 40 -2.94 6.93 -5.68
C VAL A 40 -4.17 6.20 -6.24
N ALA A 41 -4.37 4.92 -5.88
CA ALA A 41 -5.56 4.18 -6.30
C ALA A 41 -6.86 4.86 -5.83
N LEU A 42 -6.91 5.28 -4.56
CA LEU A 42 -8.05 6.03 -3.99
C LEU A 42 -8.31 7.33 -4.73
N SER A 43 -7.25 8.10 -5.02
CA SER A 43 -7.37 9.37 -5.73
C SER A 43 -7.89 9.18 -7.15
N LEU A 44 -7.40 8.17 -7.86
CA LEU A 44 -7.85 7.82 -9.21
C LEU A 44 -9.32 7.40 -9.22
N ALA A 45 -9.73 6.53 -8.29
CA ALA A 45 -11.11 6.09 -8.15
C ALA A 45 -12.05 7.27 -7.86
N ASN A 46 -11.68 8.17 -6.93
CA ASN A 46 -12.45 9.38 -6.63
C ASN A 46 -12.57 10.34 -7.83
N LEU A 47 -11.65 10.29 -8.78
CA LEU A 47 -11.71 11.02 -10.04
C LEU A 47 -12.48 10.27 -11.15
N GLY A 48 -13.11 9.13 -10.83
CA GLY A 48 -13.88 8.32 -11.76
C GLY A 48 -13.02 7.47 -12.72
N VAL A 49 -11.75 7.26 -12.39
CA VAL A 49 -10.83 6.41 -13.16
C VAL A 49 -10.94 4.97 -12.68
N ASP A 50 -10.92 4.01 -13.60
CA ASP A 50 -10.91 2.57 -13.31
C ASP A 50 -9.56 2.18 -12.67
N ALA A 51 -9.54 2.10 -11.34
CA ALA A 51 -8.34 1.89 -10.54
C ALA A 51 -8.42 0.59 -9.75
N SER A 52 -7.32 -0.17 -9.79
CA SER A 52 -7.12 -1.40 -9.03
C SER A 52 -5.92 -1.26 -8.11
N PHE A 53 -5.96 -1.97 -6.99
CA PHE A 53 -4.87 -1.99 -6.03
C PHE A 53 -4.48 -3.43 -5.70
N PHE A 54 -3.20 -3.76 -5.89
CA PHE A 54 -2.62 -5.03 -5.47
C PHE A 54 -1.78 -4.84 -4.21
N THR A 55 -2.05 -5.66 -3.22
CA THR A 55 -1.34 -5.71 -1.94
C THR A 55 -1.48 -7.07 -1.29
N VAL A 56 -0.71 -7.30 -0.24
CA VAL A 56 -0.88 -8.43 0.68
C VAL A 56 -1.23 -7.88 2.06
N VAL A 57 -2.29 -8.40 2.65
CA VAL A 57 -2.72 -8.04 4.01
C VAL A 57 -2.90 -9.31 4.84
N PRO A 58 -2.74 -9.25 6.17
CA PRO A 58 -2.99 -10.41 7.01
C PRO A 58 -4.48 -10.80 6.98
N GLU A 59 -4.78 -12.10 7.00
CA GLU A 59 -6.16 -12.60 7.07
C GLU A 59 -6.79 -12.41 8.46
N ASN A 60 -6.82 -11.17 8.92
CA ASN A 60 -7.43 -10.79 10.19
C ASN A 60 -8.34 -9.56 10.04
N SER A 61 -8.93 -9.09 11.13
CA SER A 61 -9.88 -7.97 11.12
C SER A 61 -9.26 -6.67 10.60
N LEU A 62 -7.96 -6.41 10.86
CA LEU A 62 -7.28 -5.19 10.37
C LEU A 62 -7.06 -5.24 8.87
N GLY A 63 -6.57 -6.37 8.33
CA GLY A 63 -6.40 -6.55 6.89
C GLY A 63 -7.72 -6.46 6.14
N LYS A 64 -8.75 -7.16 6.64
CA LYS A 64 -10.12 -7.11 6.08
C LYS A 64 -10.70 -5.69 6.09
N SER A 65 -10.44 -4.91 7.15
CA SER A 65 -10.91 -3.53 7.27
C SER A 65 -10.18 -2.60 6.30
N ALA A 66 -8.87 -2.77 6.10
CA ALA A 66 -8.09 -2.01 5.12
C ALA A 66 -8.64 -2.21 3.69
N VAL A 67 -8.86 -3.46 3.29
CA VAL A 67 -9.42 -3.77 1.96
C VAL A 67 -10.87 -3.28 1.81
N ARG A 68 -11.68 -3.40 2.87
CA ARG A 68 -13.05 -2.85 2.88
C ARG A 68 -13.04 -1.33 2.64
N MET A 69 -12.12 -0.59 3.25
CA MET A 69 -11.99 0.85 3.03
C MET A 69 -11.65 1.17 1.57
N MET A 70 -10.74 0.41 0.95
CA MET A 70 -10.42 0.59 -0.48
C MET A 70 -11.64 0.32 -1.37
N ARG A 71 -12.34 -0.80 -1.16
CA ARG A 71 -13.55 -1.17 -1.91
C ARG A 71 -14.69 -0.17 -1.73
N SER A 72 -14.87 0.40 -0.54
CA SER A 72 -15.92 1.41 -0.28
C SER A 72 -15.66 2.75 -0.96
N ASN A 73 -14.48 2.93 -1.56
CA ASN A 73 -14.10 4.06 -2.39
C ASN A 73 -13.87 3.65 -3.87
N ASP A 74 -14.59 2.62 -4.32
CA ASP A 74 -14.62 2.16 -5.71
C ASP A 74 -13.25 1.68 -6.27
N VAL A 75 -12.30 1.32 -5.40
CA VAL A 75 -11.05 0.69 -5.83
C VAL A 75 -11.26 -0.81 -6.00
N ASN A 76 -10.93 -1.34 -7.16
CA ASN A 76 -10.94 -2.79 -7.38
C ASN A 76 -9.80 -3.44 -6.58
N CYS A 77 -10.15 -4.43 -5.75
CA CYS A 77 -9.25 -5.17 -4.88
C CYS A 77 -9.32 -6.69 -5.11
N ASP A 78 -9.69 -7.13 -6.32
CA ASP A 78 -9.89 -8.56 -6.60
C ASP A 78 -8.57 -9.35 -6.58
N SER A 79 -7.46 -8.68 -6.83
CA SER A 79 -6.12 -9.27 -6.78
C SER A 79 -5.45 -9.19 -5.40
N VAL A 80 -6.13 -8.65 -4.35
CA VAL A 80 -5.56 -8.58 -3.00
C VAL A 80 -5.40 -9.98 -2.42
N ILE A 81 -4.22 -10.24 -1.86
CA ILE A 81 -3.91 -11.49 -1.17
C ILE A 81 -4.13 -11.31 0.33
N TYR A 82 -4.86 -12.25 0.93
CA TYR A 82 -4.98 -12.39 2.39
C TYR A 82 -4.02 -13.48 2.84
N SER A 83 -2.92 -13.08 3.49
CA SER A 83 -1.90 -14.03 3.94
C SER A 83 -2.29 -14.72 5.23
N THR A 84 -1.95 -16.01 5.33
CA THR A 84 -2.06 -16.82 6.54
C THR A 84 -0.87 -16.57 7.48
N GLU A 85 -0.91 -17.11 8.70
CA GLU A 85 0.21 -17.08 9.64
C GLU A 85 1.41 -17.94 9.16
N GLU A 86 1.16 -18.95 8.32
CA GLU A 86 2.22 -19.76 7.72
C GLU A 86 3.01 -18.99 6.65
N GLU A 87 2.30 -18.15 5.86
CA GLU A 87 2.92 -17.36 4.80
C GLU A 87 3.61 -16.10 5.34
N THR A 88 3.08 -15.51 6.40
CA THR A 88 3.62 -14.31 7.04
C THR A 88 3.56 -14.45 8.56
N PRO A 89 4.64 -14.97 9.21
CA PRO A 89 4.62 -15.40 10.60
C PRO A 89 4.22 -14.33 11.62
N THR A 90 4.54 -13.05 11.35
CA THR A 90 4.08 -11.97 12.24
C THR A 90 2.60 -11.62 12.07
N HIS A 91 2.00 -12.03 10.96
CA HIS A 91 0.58 -11.89 10.62
C HIS A 91 0.00 -10.51 10.97
N ARG A 92 0.77 -9.45 10.64
CA ARG A 92 0.45 -8.07 11.01
C ARG A 92 0.33 -7.14 9.82
N LEU A 93 -0.57 -6.17 9.93
CA LEU A 93 -0.59 -5.01 9.05
C LEU A 93 0.49 -4.01 9.49
N GLY A 94 1.26 -3.47 8.55
CA GLY A 94 2.20 -2.39 8.86
C GLY A 94 1.44 -1.21 9.48
N THR A 95 2.06 -0.56 10.48
CA THR A 95 1.43 0.54 11.22
C THR A 95 2.35 1.77 11.21
N TYR A 96 1.76 2.95 11.22
CA TYR A 96 2.48 4.18 11.54
C TYR A 96 1.65 5.11 12.39
N TYR A 97 2.34 5.89 13.22
CA TYR A 97 1.75 6.90 14.06
C TYR A 97 2.01 8.28 13.47
N LEU A 98 0.97 9.07 13.33
CA LEU A 98 1.08 10.46 12.87
C LEU A 98 0.73 11.41 14.00
N GLU A 99 1.74 12.09 14.54
CA GLU A 99 1.55 13.23 15.43
C GLU A 99 1.34 14.46 14.55
N THR A 100 0.12 14.99 14.54
CA THR A 100 -0.22 16.17 13.73
C THR A 100 0.44 17.42 14.33
N GLY A 101 1.07 18.21 13.49
CA GLY A 101 1.67 19.48 13.87
C GLY A 101 0.62 20.55 14.21
N TYR A 102 1.01 21.53 15.01
CA TYR A 102 0.18 22.69 15.32
C TYR A 102 1.04 23.95 15.47
N GLY A 103 0.66 25.04 14.83
CA GLY A 103 1.43 26.27 14.82
C GLY A 103 2.84 26.05 14.25
N ILE A 104 3.86 26.36 15.04
CA ILE A 104 5.27 26.15 14.68
C ILE A 104 5.79 24.73 14.88
N ARG A 105 4.98 23.87 15.51
CA ARG A 105 5.34 22.47 15.73
C ARG A 105 5.11 21.66 14.45
N PRO A 106 6.14 21.03 13.85
CA PRO A 106 5.96 20.18 12.70
C PRO A 106 5.23 18.90 13.05
N SER A 107 4.61 18.27 12.05
CA SER A 107 4.10 16.91 12.16
C SER A 107 5.26 15.92 12.31
N LYS A 108 5.01 14.82 13.02
CA LYS A 108 5.98 13.74 13.22
C LYS A 108 5.35 12.40 12.86
N VAL A 109 6.11 11.59 12.11
CA VAL A 109 5.70 10.22 11.78
C VAL A 109 6.62 9.23 12.47
N VAL A 110 6.04 8.23 13.11
CA VAL A 110 6.77 7.09 13.69
C VAL A 110 6.29 5.82 12.99
N TYR A 111 7.19 5.14 12.30
CA TYR A 111 6.86 3.91 11.58
C TYR A 111 7.07 2.67 12.47
N ASP A 112 6.10 1.79 12.46
CA ASP A 112 6.16 0.42 12.99
C ASP A 112 5.66 -0.53 11.90
N ARG A 113 6.47 -0.70 10.85
CA ARG A 113 6.09 -1.47 9.64
C ARG A 113 7.01 -2.66 9.34
N LYS A 114 8.07 -2.87 10.12
CA LYS A 114 8.94 -4.03 9.93
C LYS A 114 8.12 -5.31 10.10
N HIS A 115 8.43 -6.29 9.27
CA HIS A 115 7.77 -7.59 9.32
C HIS A 115 6.24 -7.50 9.13
N SER A 116 5.77 -6.57 8.31
CA SER A 116 4.37 -6.56 7.88
C SER A 116 4.09 -7.73 6.92
N ALA A 117 2.83 -8.14 6.82
CA ALA A 117 2.41 -9.19 5.90
C ALA A 117 2.90 -8.94 4.46
N PHE A 118 2.80 -7.70 3.98
CA PHE A 118 3.31 -7.33 2.66
C PHE A 118 4.83 -7.50 2.55
N SER A 119 5.61 -7.10 3.57
CA SER A 119 7.07 -7.15 3.53
C SER A 119 7.64 -8.56 3.71
N GLU A 120 6.91 -9.47 4.36
CA GLU A 120 7.32 -10.86 4.60
C GLU A 120 6.84 -11.84 3.54
N TYR A 121 5.84 -11.46 2.75
CA TYR A 121 5.25 -12.35 1.76
C TYR A 121 6.26 -12.76 0.68
N ASP A 122 6.25 -14.05 0.32
CA ASP A 122 7.05 -14.57 -0.77
C ASP A 122 6.32 -14.41 -2.11
N PHE A 123 6.72 -13.39 -2.87
CA PHE A 123 6.16 -13.10 -4.19
C PHE A 123 6.70 -13.98 -5.32
N SER A 124 7.56 -14.96 -5.04
CA SER A 124 8.19 -15.81 -6.07
C SER A 124 7.19 -16.59 -6.92
N GLN A 125 6.02 -16.91 -6.34
CA GLN A 125 4.94 -17.63 -7.02
C GLN A 125 3.86 -16.71 -7.61
N THR A 126 4.05 -15.39 -7.54
CA THR A 126 3.08 -14.44 -8.09
C THR A 126 3.15 -14.44 -9.63
N ASP A 127 2.05 -14.82 -10.28
CA ASP A 127 1.92 -14.70 -11.73
C ASP A 127 1.71 -13.24 -12.13
N VAL A 128 2.82 -12.54 -12.35
CA VAL A 128 2.82 -11.11 -12.72
C VAL A 128 2.15 -10.86 -14.07
N LYS A 129 2.22 -11.81 -15.01
CA LYS A 129 1.55 -11.67 -16.32
C LYS A 129 0.04 -11.64 -16.15
N LYS A 130 -0.51 -12.57 -15.37
CA LYS A 130 -1.92 -12.61 -15.01
C LYS A 130 -2.34 -11.39 -14.18
N LEU A 131 -1.49 -10.96 -13.23
CA LEU A 131 -1.75 -9.77 -12.39
C LEU A 131 -1.91 -8.50 -13.23
N LEU A 132 -1.12 -8.33 -14.29
CA LEU A 132 -1.12 -7.13 -15.13
C LEU A 132 -2.02 -7.27 -16.38
N GLU A 133 -2.72 -8.39 -16.55
CA GLU A 133 -3.57 -8.62 -17.70
C GLU A 133 -4.73 -7.62 -17.77
N GLY A 134 -4.91 -6.99 -18.93
CA GLY A 134 -5.99 -6.04 -19.17
C GLY A 134 -5.78 -4.63 -18.63
N TYR A 135 -4.66 -4.36 -17.93
CA TYR A 135 -4.28 -3.02 -17.51
C TYR A 135 -3.45 -2.29 -18.57
N THR A 136 -3.58 -0.97 -18.59
CA THR A 136 -2.85 -0.07 -19.52
C THR A 136 -1.86 0.83 -18.79
N TRP A 137 -2.02 1.00 -17.46
CA TRP A 137 -1.15 1.79 -16.60
C TRP A 137 -0.74 1.00 -15.38
N LEU A 138 0.55 1.08 -15.04
CA LEU A 138 1.12 0.57 -13.81
C LEU A 138 1.69 1.73 -12.99
N HIS A 139 1.26 1.90 -11.74
CA HIS A 139 1.86 2.86 -10.81
C HIS A 139 2.57 2.15 -9.67
N LEU A 140 3.79 2.58 -9.39
CA LEU A 140 4.70 2.04 -8.39
C LEU A 140 5.39 3.17 -7.64
N SER A 141 5.98 2.87 -6.48
CA SER A 141 6.88 3.79 -5.79
C SER A 141 8.21 3.15 -5.38
N GLY A 142 9.18 3.97 -5.04
CA GLY A 142 10.48 3.56 -4.51
C GLY A 142 10.42 2.96 -3.12
N ILE A 143 9.30 3.06 -2.40
CA ILE A 143 9.10 2.48 -1.08
C ILE A 143 9.05 0.95 -1.18
N THR A 144 8.21 0.43 -2.05
CA THR A 144 7.93 -1.02 -2.15
C THR A 144 9.20 -1.85 -2.36
N PRO A 145 10.11 -1.55 -3.31
CA PRO A 145 11.34 -2.34 -3.48
C PRO A 145 12.34 -2.19 -2.32
N ALA A 146 12.18 -1.18 -1.48
CA ALA A 146 13.02 -0.98 -0.28
C ALA A 146 12.56 -1.82 0.92
N LEU A 147 11.37 -2.44 0.89
CA LEU A 147 10.83 -3.24 2.00
C LEU A 147 11.51 -4.61 2.15
N GLY A 148 12.09 -5.15 1.09
CA GLY A 148 12.78 -6.44 1.14
C GLY A 148 13.12 -7.01 -0.22
N LYS A 149 13.81 -8.15 -0.22
CA LYS A 149 14.24 -8.81 -1.45
C LYS A 149 13.06 -9.26 -2.30
N SER A 150 12.07 -9.94 -1.70
CA SER A 150 10.89 -10.46 -2.40
C SER A 150 10.06 -9.31 -3.02
N CYS A 151 9.86 -8.21 -2.28
CA CYS A 151 9.19 -7.01 -2.79
C CYS A 151 9.95 -6.39 -3.98
N ARG A 152 11.30 -6.35 -3.92
CA ARG A 152 12.13 -5.84 -5.03
C ARG A 152 11.99 -6.70 -6.29
N GLU A 153 12.03 -8.02 -6.14
CA GLU A 153 11.86 -8.96 -7.24
C GLU A 153 10.47 -8.84 -7.89
N LEU A 154 9.42 -8.71 -7.07
CA LEU A 154 8.06 -8.41 -7.57
C LEU A 154 8.06 -7.16 -8.46
N ILE A 155 8.59 -6.04 -7.95
CA ILE A 155 8.57 -4.76 -8.67
C ILE A 155 9.38 -4.85 -9.98
N LEU A 156 10.54 -5.50 -9.97
CA LEU A 156 11.35 -5.69 -11.19
C LEU A 156 10.61 -6.53 -12.23
N ASN A 157 9.93 -7.60 -11.80
CA ASN A 157 9.12 -8.43 -12.69
C ASN A 157 7.90 -7.67 -13.24
N CYS A 158 7.24 -6.85 -12.41
CA CYS A 158 6.15 -5.99 -12.85
C CYS A 158 6.61 -4.96 -13.90
N LEU A 159 7.74 -4.31 -13.67
CA LEU A 159 8.31 -3.34 -14.62
C LEU A 159 8.66 -3.99 -15.96
N LYS A 160 9.29 -5.17 -15.93
CA LYS A 160 9.62 -5.94 -17.12
C LYS A 160 8.36 -6.30 -17.91
N THR A 161 7.38 -6.91 -17.26
CA THR A 161 6.12 -7.35 -17.87
C THR A 161 5.31 -6.16 -18.41
N ALA A 162 5.22 -5.07 -17.65
CA ALA A 162 4.53 -3.86 -18.09
C ALA A 162 5.18 -3.26 -19.36
N LYS A 163 6.51 -3.24 -19.42
CA LYS A 163 7.25 -2.77 -20.60
C LYS A 163 7.01 -3.69 -21.81
N GLU A 164 7.06 -5.00 -21.62
CA GLU A 164 6.78 -5.99 -22.68
C GLU A 164 5.36 -5.84 -23.23
N ASN A 165 4.39 -5.50 -22.37
CA ASN A 165 2.98 -5.30 -22.73
C ASN A 165 2.67 -3.87 -23.25
N GLY A 166 3.66 -2.98 -23.36
CA GLY A 166 3.47 -1.59 -23.82
C GLY A 166 2.63 -0.74 -22.85
N MET A 167 2.58 -1.09 -21.57
CA MET A 167 1.88 -0.32 -20.55
C MET A 167 2.61 0.99 -20.27
N ILE A 168 1.84 2.02 -19.87
CA ILE A 168 2.42 3.25 -19.34
C ILE A 168 2.82 3.00 -17.89
N ILE A 169 4.06 3.37 -17.54
CA ILE A 169 4.59 3.21 -16.18
C ILE A 169 4.72 4.57 -15.54
N SER A 170 4.07 4.73 -14.37
CA SER A 170 4.21 5.86 -13.47
C SER A 170 5.00 5.43 -12.24
N PHE A 171 6.04 6.17 -11.88
CA PHE A 171 6.90 5.84 -10.75
C PHE A 171 7.17 7.06 -9.88
N ASP A 172 6.81 6.96 -8.60
CA ASP A 172 7.17 7.95 -7.58
C ASP A 172 8.46 7.50 -6.87
N GLY A 173 9.56 8.25 -7.02
CA GLY A 173 10.81 7.96 -6.33
C GLY A 173 10.68 7.93 -4.81
N ASN A 174 9.70 8.65 -4.26
CA ASN A 174 9.36 8.74 -2.82
C ASN A 174 10.60 8.98 -1.94
N PHE A 175 11.59 9.69 -2.50
CA PHE A 175 12.84 10.00 -1.81
C PHE A 175 12.56 10.92 -0.63
N ARG A 176 13.14 10.57 0.52
CA ARG A 176 13.07 11.37 1.74
C ARG A 176 14.47 11.47 2.32
N SER A 177 14.95 12.72 2.51
CA SER A 177 16.12 12.97 3.33
C SER A 177 15.70 12.78 4.80
N THR A 178 16.13 11.70 5.43
CA THR A 178 16.00 11.48 6.89
C THR A 178 17.23 12.00 7.59
#